data_a2608a2c07c76524637c0cd20259bdf7
#
_entry.id   a2608a2c07c76524637c0cd20259bdf7
#
_cell.length_a   1.000
_cell.length_b   1.000
_cell.length_c   1.000
_cell.angle_alpha   90.00
_cell.angle_beta   90.00
_cell.angle_gamma   90.00
#
_symmetry.space_group_name_H-M   'P 1'
#
loop_
_entity.id
_entity.type
_entity.pdbx_description
1 polymer ?
#
loop_
_entity_poly.entity_id
_entity_poly.type
_entity_poly.pdbx_seq_one_letter_code
_entity_poly.pdbx_strand_id
1 'polypeptide(L)'
;MTRKEAQAFAEQWASDWNKLAVERVLEHFDDRVAFTSPTAVAVVGLPTVSGKQALRNYWNKALARVGSLRFIVDRVLWDEASGELAIIYIADIGGRKRRVSENLTFGADGRVVSAEVFHGVDA
;
A
#
# COMPACT_ATOMS: atom_id res chain seq x y z
N MET A 1 -14.23 -11.63 -1.63
CA MET A 1 -12.93 -11.87 -2.31
C MET A 1 -12.41 -13.24 -1.91
N THR A 2 -11.92 -13.99 -2.85
CA THR A 2 -11.25 -15.27 -2.61
C THR A 2 -9.74 -15.02 -2.44
N ARG A 3 -9.03 -16.04 -1.96
CA ARG A 3 -7.56 -15.97 -1.88
C ARG A 3 -6.93 -15.74 -3.25
N LYS A 4 -7.47 -16.36 -4.29
CA LYS A 4 -6.99 -16.19 -5.66
C LYS A 4 -7.19 -14.76 -6.15
N GLU A 5 -8.33 -14.17 -5.84
CA GLU A 5 -8.62 -12.76 -6.16
C GLU A 5 -7.71 -11.82 -5.37
N ALA A 6 -7.42 -12.15 -4.11
CA ALA A 6 -6.48 -11.38 -3.29
C ALA A 6 -5.06 -11.40 -3.86
N GLN A 7 -4.61 -12.56 -4.36
CA GLN A 7 -3.31 -12.67 -5.02
C GLN A 7 -3.28 -11.80 -6.29
N ALA A 8 -4.32 -11.88 -7.10
CA ALA A 8 -4.41 -11.07 -8.32
C ALA A 8 -4.44 -9.57 -8.01
N PHE A 9 -5.16 -9.18 -6.95
CA PHE A 9 -5.18 -7.80 -6.48
C PHE A 9 -3.77 -7.31 -6.13
N ALA A 10 -3.02 -8.10 -5.36
CA ALA A 10 -1.67 -7.73 -4.93
C ALA A 10 -0.72 -7.57 -6.12
N GLU A 11 -0.81 -8.44 -7.12
CA GLU A 11 0.02 -8.36 -8.32
C GLU A 11 -0.31 -7.12 -9.15
N GLN A 12 -1.59 -6.80 -9.30
CA GLN A 12 -2.00 -5.59 -10.00
C GLN A 12 -1.60 -4.33 -9.22
N TRP A 13 -1.75 -4.33 -7.91
CA TRP A 13 -1.33 -3.26 -7.01
C TRP A 13 0.17 -2.98 -7.16
N ALA A 14 1.01 -4.01 -7.14
CA ALA A 14 2.45 -3.86 -7.33
C ALA A 14 2.79 -3.34 -8.73
N SER A 15 2.11 -3.86 -9.76
CA SER A 15 2.30 -3.40 -11.13
C SER A 15 1.98 -1.92 -11.28
N ASP A 16 0.89 -1.46 -10.68
CA ASP A 16 0.48 -0.05 -10.73
C ASP A 16 1.49 0.85 -10.00
N TRP A 17 1.98 0.43 -8.82
CA TRP A 17 3.03 1.15 -8.12
C TRP A 17 4.33 1.21 -8.94
N ASN A 18 4.71 0.11 -9.59
CA ASN A 18 5.92 0.04 -10.39
C ASN A 18 5.87 0.95 -11.62
N LYS A 19 4.68 1.30 -12.07
CA LYS A 19 4.44 2.28 -13.13
C LYS A 19 4.22 3.70 -12.60
N LEU A 20 4.30 3.88 -11.27
CA LEU A 20 3.99 5.15 -10.60
C LEU A 20 2.57 5.63 -10.90
N ALA A 21 1.65 4.70 -11.11
CA ALA A 21 0.26 4.98 -11.48
C ALA A 21 -0.58 5.20 -10.22
N VAL A 22 -0.32 6.27 -9.47
CA VAL A 22 -0.95 6.60 -8.19
C VAL A 22 -2.48 6.58 -8.29
N GLU A 23 -3.05 7.14 -9.36
CA GLU A 23 -4.51 7.20 -9.51
C GLU A 23 -5.13 5.81 -9.68
N ARG A 24 -4.44 4.89 -10.32
CA ARG A 24 -4.91 3.50 -10.43
C ARG A 24 -4.94 2.81 -9.08
N VAL A 25 -3.91 3.01 -8.27
CA VAL A 25 -3.89 2.46 -6.91
C VAL A 25 -5.05 3.06 -6.10
N LEU A 26 -5.26 4.37 -6.17
CA LEU A 26 -6.31 5.07 -5.44
C LEU A 26 -7.73 4.62 -5.82
N GLU A 27 -7.94 4.11 -7.03
CA GLU A 27 -9.25 3.60 -7.45
C GLU A 27 -9.77 2.48 -6.54
N HIS A 28 -8.87 1.75 -5.89
CA HIS A 28 -9.23 0.65 -4.99
C HIS A 28 -9.48 1.12 -3.54
N PHE A 29 -9.32 2.39 -3.26
CA PHE A 29 -9.38 2.95 -1.92
C PHE A 29 -10.67 3.74 -1.70
N ASP A 30 -11.26 3.59 -0.52
CA ASP A 30 -12.45 4.34 -0.14
C ASP A 30 -12.10 5.81 0.08
N ASP A 31 -13.06 6.71 -0.17
CA ASP A 31 -12.86 8.15 0.01
C ASP A 31 -12.49 8.52 1.44
N ARG A 32 -12.87 7.71 2.43
CA ARG A 32 -12.61 7.92 3.86
C ARG A 32 -11.49 7.03 4.38
N VAL A 33 -10.64 6.51 3.52
CA VAL A 33 -9.57 5.60 3.92
C VAL A 33 -8.67 6.22 5.00
N ALA A 34 -8.24 5.39 5.95
CA ALA A 34 -7.19 5.74 6.92
C ALA A 34 -5.94 4.94 6.57
N PHE A 35 -4.85 5.61 6.29
CA PHE A 35 -3.60 4.99 5.88
C PHE A 35 -2.50 5.30 6.89
N THR A 36 -1.95 4.27 7.51
CA THR A 36 -0.93 4.40 8.56
C THR A 36 0.39 3.82 8.09
N SER A 37 1.46 4.60 8.15
CA SER A 37 2.77 4.19 7.65
C SER A 37 3.90 4.96 8.35
N PRO A 38 5.05 4.29 8.62
CA PRO A 38 6.24 5.00 9.09
C PRO A 38 6.71 6.08 8.12
N THR A 39 6.53 5.87 6.82
CA THR A 39 6.88 6.86 5.78
C THR A 39 6.02 8.11 5.91
N ALA A 40 4.77 8.00 6.33
CA ALA A 40 3.91 9.15 6.54
C ALA A 40 4.47 10.06 7.64
N VAL A 41 5.04 9.49 8.71
CA VAL A 41 5.71 10.28 9.75
C VAL A 41 6.84 11.11 9.14
N ALA A 42 7.65 10.51 8.28
CA ALA A 42 8.78 11.19 7.65
C ALA A 42 8.36 12.27 6.66
N VAL A 43 7.25 12.07 5.94
CA VAL A 43 6.84 12.97 4.84
C VAL A 43 5.88 14.06 5.32
N VAL A 44 4.90 13.73 6.17
CA VAL A 44 3.86 14.68 6.60
C VAL A 44 3.82 14.89 8.12
N GLY A 45 4.67 14.23 8.89
CA GLY A 45 4.78 14.42 10.33
C GLY A 45 3.73 13.69 11.17
N LEU A 46 2.86 12.90 10.55
CA LEU A 46 1.80 12.14 11.23
C LEU A 46 1.82 10.69 10.75
N PRO A 47 1.56 9.71 11.65
CA PRO A 47 1.56 8.31 11.26
C PRO A 47 0.37 7.93 10.37
N THR A 48 -0.76 8.61 10.51
CA THR A 48 -2.00 8.29 9.79
C THR A 48 -2.43 9.44 8.90
N VAL A 49 -2.70 9.11 7.64
CA VAL A 49 -3.26 10.03 6.65
C VAL A 49 -4.71 9.63 6.43
N SER A 50 -5.63 10.57 6.61
CA SER A 50 -7.07 10.30 6.53
C SER A 50 -7.68 10.93 5.30
N GLY A 51 -8.40 10.10 4.52
CA GLY A 51 -9.10 10.51 3.30
C GLY A 51 -8.25 10.36 2.05
N LYS A 52 -8.96 10.08 0.95
CA LYS A 52 -8.31 9.79 -0.34
C LYS A 52 -7.52 10.99 -0.87
N GLN A 53 -8.03 12.21 -0.72
CA GLN A 53 -7.32 13.39 -1.22
C GLN A 53 -6.01 13.64 -0.46
N ALA A 54 -6.04 13.50 0.88
CA ALA A 54 -4.83 13.62 1.69
C ALA A 54 -3.84 12.51 1.36
N LEU A 55 -4.33 11.29 1.11
CA LEU A 55 -3.51 10.16 0.71
C LEU A 55 -2.83 10.42 -0.65
N ARG A 56 -3.58 10.94 -1.60
CA ARG A 56 -3.03 11.33 -2.92
C ARG A 56 -1.90 12.34 -2.77
N ASN A 57 -2.13 13.37 -1.96
CA ASN A 57 -1.13 14.41 -1.74
C ASN A 57 0.13 13.84 -1.08
N TYR A 58 -0.06 12.97 -0.07
CA TYR A 58 1.05 12.31 0.61
C TYR A 58 1.86 11.43 -0.34
N TRP A 59 1.20 10.56 -1.11
CA TRP A 59 1.90 9.68 -2.04
C TRP A 59 2.64 10.45 -3.13
N ASN A 60 2.04 11.49 -3.70
CA ASN A 60 2.71 12.32 -4.70
C ASN A 60 3.94 13.02 -4.11
N LYS A 61 3.84 13.49 -2.87
CA LYS A 61 4.96 14.12 -2.17
C LYS A 61 6.08 13.12 -1.89
N ALA A 62 5.73 11.91 -1.46
CA ALA A 62 6.70 10.85 -1.21
C ALA A 62 7.43 10.43 -2.48
N LEU A 63 6.69 10.24 -3.58
CA LEU A 63 7.28 9.86 -4.87
C LEU A 63 8.21 10.92 -5.44
N ALA A 64 7.93 12.20 -5.18
CA ALA A 64 8.79 13.29 -5.63
C ALA A 64 10.19 13.25 -4.97
N ARG A 65 10.33 12.53 -3.86
CA ARG A 65 11.59 12.42 -3.11
C ARG A 65 12.43 11.20 -3.50
N VAL A 66 11.88 10.30 -4.31
CA VAL A 66 12.58 9.05 -4.66
C VAL A 66 12.94 9.05 -6.14
N GLY A 67 14.11 8.48 -6.48
CA GLY A 67 14.56 8.38 -7.87
C GLY A 67 13.97 7.19 -8.60
N SER A 68 13.63 6.12 -7.86
CA SER A 68 13.06 4.90 -8.43
C SER A 68 12.27 4.16 -7.37
N LEU A 69 11.29 3.37 -7.82
CA LEU A 69 10.47 2.54 -6.95
C LEU A 69 10.17 1.23 -7.65
N ARG A 70 10.41 0.12 -6.96
CA ARG A 70 10.01 -1.20 -7.42
C ARG A 70 9.52 -2.04 -6.24
N PHE A 71 8.31 -2.57 -6.36
CA PHE A 71 7.73 -3.50 -5.41
C PHE A 71 7.73 -4.91 -6.01
N ILE A 72 8.22 -5.88 -5.24
CA ILE A 72 8.28 -7.28 -5.64
C ILE A 72 7.50 -8.08 -4.63
N VAL A 73 6.32 -8.56 -5.01
CA VAL A 73 5.46 -9.35 -4.12
C VAL A 73 6.09 -10.69 -3.84
N ASP A 74 6.25 -11.01 -2.55
CA ASP A 74 6.70 -12.31 -2.09
C ASP A 74 5.50 -13.24 -1.91
N ARG A 75 4.54 -12.84 -1.08
CA ARG A 75 3.33 -13.62 -0.81
C ARG A 75 2.21 -12.76 -0.26
N VAL A 76 1.01 -13.32 -0.23
CA VAL A 76 -0.14 -12.66 0.39
C VAL A 76 -0.78 -13.58 1.42
N LEU A 77 -1.40 -12.96 2.43
CA LEU A 77 -2.24 -13.63 3.42
C LEU A 77 -3.62 -12.99 3.35
N TRP A 78 -4.64 -13.82 3.17
CA TRP A 78 -6.02 -13.35 3.09
C TRP A 78 -6.83 -13.96 4.21
N ASP A 79 -7.48 -13.11 5.02
CA ASP A 79 -8.43 -13.53 6.03
C ASP A 79 -9.83 -13.05 5.63
N GLU A 80 -10.67 -13.99 5.22
CA GLU A 80 -12.03 -13.69 4.78
C GLU A 80 -12.90 -13.15 5.91
N ALA A 81 -12.71 -13.65 7.13
CA ALA A 81 -13.53 -13.25 8.28
C ALA A 81 -13.35 -11.77 8.61
N SER A 82 -12.13 -11.26 8.57
CA SER A 82 -11.83 -9.85 8.86
C SER A 82 -11.83 -8.97 7.61
N GLY A 83 -11.83 -9.57 6.41
CA GLY A 83 -11.67 -8.81 5.17
C GLY A 83 -10.30 -8.19 5.04
N GLU A 84 -9.27 -8.82 5.61
CA GLU A 84 -7.92 -8.27 5.66
C GLU A 84 -6.96 -9.03 4.76
N LEU A 85 -6.22 -8.27 3.96
CA LEU A 85 -5.18 -8.76 3.07
C LEU A 85 -3.83 -8.22 3.53
N ALA A 86 -2.88 -9.12 3.80
CA ALA A 86 -1.50 -8.74 4.02
C ALA A 86 -0.70 -9.02 2.75
N ILE A 87 -0.09 -7.99 2.19
CA ILE A 87 0.83 -8.10 1.06
C ILE A 87 2.23 -8.02 1.62
N ILE A 88 2.99 -9.10 1.50
CA ILE A 88 4.38 -9.16 1.96
C ILE A 88 5.25 -9.04 0.73
N TYR A 89 6.10 -8.01 0.72
CA TYR A 89 6.85 -7.66 -0.48
C TYR A 89 8.21 -7.07 -0.14
N ILE A 90 9.05 -6.96 -1.14
CA ILE A 90 10.30 -6.20 -1.08
C ILE A 90 10.04 -4.86 -1.74
N ALA A 91 10.30 -3.78 -1.00
CA ALA A 91 10.28 -2.43 -1.54
C ALA A 91 11.71 -2.01 -1.86
N ASP A 92 11.99 -1.80 -3.15
CA ASP A 92 13.26 -1.26 -3.63
C ASP A 92 13.00 0.20 -3.98
N ILE A 93 13.45 1.09 -3.11
CA ILE A 93 13.21 2.54 -3.26
C ILE A 93 14.57 3.23 -3.29
N GLY A 94 14.90 3.82 -4.44
CA GLY A 94 16.18 4.48 -4.63
C GLY A 94 17.38 3.54 -4.48
N GLY A 95 17.22 2.26 -4.78
CA GLY A 95 18.26 1.24 -4.65
C GLY A 95 18.36 0.61 -3.26
N ARG A 96 17.59 1.10 -2.29
CA ARG A 96 17.53 0.53 -0.95
C ARG A 96 16.37 -0.44 -0.85
N LYS A 97 16.65 -1.67 -0.47
CA LYS A 97 15.66 -2.75 -0.37
C LYS A 97 15.26 -2.99 1.07
N ARG A 98 13.97 -3.15 1.31
CA ARG A 98 13.40 -3.42 2.62
C ARG A 98 12.25 -4.39 2.49
N ARG A 99 12.09 -5.27 3.48
CA ARG A 99 10.92 -6.11 3.58
C ARG A 99 9.79 -5.31 4.20
N VAL A 100 8.60 -5.45 3.63
CA VAL A 100 7.42 -4.68 4.06
C VAL A 100 6.21 -5.58 4.11
N SER A 101 5.34 -5.35 5.08
CA SER A 101 3.98 -5.91 5.09
C SER A 101 2.99 -4.76 4.99
N GLU A 102 2.18 -4.76 3.95
CA GLU A 102 1.10 -3.80 3.79
C GLU A 102 -0.21 -4.52 4.07
N ASN A 103 -0.95 -4.03 5.05
CA ASN A 103 -2.13 -4.71 5.58
C ASN A 103 -3.35 -3.87 5.23
N LEU A 104 -4.18 -4.40 4.32
CA LEU A 104 -5.34 -3.70 3.77
C LEU A 104 -6.62 -4.31 4.30
N THR A 105 -7.52 -3.48 4.83
CA THR A 105 -8.85 -3.90 5.23
C THR A 105 -9.86 -3.42 4.21
N PHE A 106 -10.67 -4.35 3.67
CA PHE A 106 -11.68 -4.05 2.66
C PHE A 106 -13.04 -3.83 3.30
N GLY A 107 -13.76 -2.81 2.83
CA GLY A 107 -15.13 -2.56 3.22
C GLY A 107 -16.13 -3.42 2.45
N ALA A 108 -17.41 -3.25 2.75
CA ALA A 108 -18.49 -4.03 2.17
C ALA A 108 -18.60 -3.87 0.64
N ASP A 109 -18.17 -2.74 0.10
CA ASP A 109 -18.17 -2.45 -1.34
C ASP A 109 -16.91 -2.92 -2.06
N GLY A 110 -16.00 -3.61 -1.35
CA GLY A 110 -14.75 -4.11 -1.91
C GLY A 110 -13.63 -3.08 -2.02
N ARG A 111 -13.80 -1.89 -1.46
CA ARG A 111 -12.75 -0.87 -1.41
C ARG A 111 -11.99 -0.93 -0.11
N VAL A 112 -10.72 -0.54 -0.16
CA VAL A 112 -9.86 -0.47 1.03
C VAL A 112 -10.31 0.68 1.92
N VAL A 113 -10.70 0.38 3.15
CA VAL A 113 -11.15 1.38 4.14
C VAL A 113 -10.06 1.75 5.11
N SER A 114 -9.09 0.87 5.34
CA SER A 114 -7.92 1.17 6.15
C SER A 114 -6.72 0.37 5.67
N ALA A 115 -5.54 0.92 5.90
CA ALA A 115 -4.28 0.27 5.59
C ALA A 115 -3.26 0.61 6.66
N GLU A 116 -2.43 -0.39 7.00
CA GLU A 116 -1.32 -0.20 7.93
C GLU A 116 -0.09 -0.87 7.36
N VAL A 117 1.02 -0.12 7.32
CA VAL A 117 2.28 -0.57 6.75
C VAL A 117 3.28 -0.84 7.85
N PHE A 118 3.89 -2.03 7.85
CA PHE A 118 4.97 -2.39 8.74
C PHE A 118 6.26 -2.56 7.95
N HIS A 119 7.32 -1.89 8.39
CA HIS A 119 8.65 -2.04 7.81
C HIS A 119 9.43 -3.10 8.58
N GLY A 120 9.99 -4.05 7.84
CA GLY A 120 10.86 -5.09 8.38
C GLY A 120 12.33 -4.73 8.21
N VAL A 121 13.16 -5.79 8.18
CA VAL A 121 14.60 -5.66 8.00
C VAL A 121 14.95 -5.28 6.56
N ASP A 122 16.17 -4.82 6.37
CA ASP A 122 16.73 -4.63 5.02
C ASP A 122 16.78 -5.98 4.30
N ALA A 123 16.47 -5.94 3.03
CA ALA A 123 16.41 -7.14 2.21
C ALA A 123 17.67 -7.31 1.36
#